data_9470eee63b1b5142f806715e4023a83c
#
_entry.id   9470eee63b1b5142f806715e4023a83c
#
_cell.length_a   1.000
_cell.length_b   1.000
_cell.length_c   1.000
_cell.angle_alpha   90.00
_cell.angle_beta   90.00
_cell.angle_gamma   90.00
#
_symmetry.space_group_name_H-M   'P 1'
#
loop_
_entity.id
_entity.type
_entity.pdbx_description
1 polymer ?
#
loop_
_entity_poly.entity_id
_entity_poly.type
_entity_poly.pdbx_seq_one_letter_code
_entity_poly.pdbx_strand_id
1 'polypeptide(L)'
;MCSIFSISRGRGWALVCLALCFAMGGKAFSQSSPLFPEGAYWYTPLRLSQGERKLTVSGLIDTGCSFCVVDSTFAVDSCRLRGAALTTSYTRAANEDRVKVHTCVLDRVDFCGTTFLDVKCLVVDLKGKFFAYAPNFIVGEKLLSAQPLCFDLRNRRLSVGEREGEPAVVLHWQTRESRDGTFTKGIYLKGRVGNKKVRFFLDSGGRYNKVNLNLLPAEGREQMDLPRGDISQALRVQQVQVCRNVETKVDDWTTRLNFVLTDQSEAVLNFDFLRNTVFVLDYDRREIRIKR
;
A
#
# COMPACT_ATOMS: atom_id res chain seq x y z
N MET A 1 -27.83 -59.01 -48.93
CA MET A 1 -27.71 -59.91 -47.75
C MET A 1 -26.79 -59.32 -46.74
N CYS A 2 -27.36 -59.13 -45.58
CA CYS A 2 -26.76 -59.07 -44.21
C CYS A 2 -25.58 -58.12 -43.98
N SER A 3 -25.49 -57.46 -42.92
CA SER A 3 -26.28 -57.24 -41.70
C SER A 3 -25.68 -56.06 -40.90
N ILE A 4 -26.54 -55.38 -40.20
CA ILE A 4 -26.35 -54.39 -39.24
C ILE A 4 -25.47 -54.90 -38.07
N PHE A 5 -24.50 -54.10 -37.60
CA PHE A 5 -24.14 -54.08 -36.18
C PHE A 5 -23.83 -52.64 -35.71
N SER A 6 -24.77 -52.13 -34.96
CA SER A 6 -24.66 -50.98 -34.11
C SER A 6 -23.83 -51.33 -32.88
N ILE A 7 -22.80 -50.54 -32.56
CA ILE A 7 -22.20 -50.54 -31.22
C ILE A 7 -22.21 -49.12 -30.71
N SER A 8 -23.21 -48.82 -29.86
CA SER A 8 -23.21 -47.71 -28.96
C SER A 8 -22.26 -48.01 -27.80
N ARG A 9 -21.11 -47.36 -27.73
CA ARG A 9 -20.32 -47.24 -26.48
C ARG A 9 -19.45 -46.01 -26.60
N GLY A 10 -19.76 -44.97 -25.82
CA GLY A 10 -18.90 -43.77 -25.75
C GLY A 10 -19.41 -42.62 -24.94
N ARG A 11 -20.47 -42.79 -24.12
CA ARG A 11 -20.97 -41.69 -23.30
C ARG A 11 -20.57 -41.73 -21.79
N GLY A 12 -19.86 -42.76 -21.36
CA GLY A 12 -19.47 -42.92 -19.93
C GLY A 12 -18.13 -42.30 -19.53
N TRP A 13 -17.23 -42.11 -20.47
CA TRP A 13 -15.85 -41.68 -20.16
C TRP A 13 -15.65 -40.17 -20.09
N ALA A 14 -16.48 -39.40 -20.80
CA ALA A 14 -16.40 -37.94 -20.76
C ALA A 14 -16.89 -37.33 -19.42
N LEU A 15 -17.83 -38.01 -18.77
CA LEU A 15 -18.33 -37.54 -17.44
C LEU A 15 -17.37 -37.87 -16.30
N VAL A 16 -16.58 -38.94 -16.40
CA VAL A 16 -15.59 -39.28 -15.36
C VAL A 16 -14.38 -38.35 -15.41
N CYS A 17 -13.95 -37.90 -16.58
CA CYS A 17 -12.88 -36.92 -16.72
C CYS A 17 -13.28 -35.53 -16.22
N LEU A 18 -14.57 -35.12 -16.37
CA LEU A 18 -15.05 -33.83 -15.86
C LEU A 18 -15.18 -33.83 -14.33
N ALA A 19 -15.58 -34.96 -13.73
CA ALA A 19 -15.68 -35.11 -12.28
C ALA A 19 -14.32 -35.15 -11.57
N LEU A 20 -13.28 -35.70 -12.24
CA LEU A 20 -11.92 -35.72 -11.71
C LEU A 20 -11.23 -34.34 -11.78
N CYS A 21 -11.61 -33.47 -12.73
CA CYS A 21 -11.12 -32.10 -12.78
C CYS A 21 -11.71 -31.20 -11.66
N PHE A 22 -12.90 -31.54 -11.14
CA PHE A 22 -13.50 -30.81 -10.00
C PHE A 22 -13.06 -31.30 -8.62
N ALA A 23 -12.50 -32.53 -8.53
CA ALA A 23 -12.02 -33.09 -7.26
C ALA A 23 -10.56 -32.75 -6.96
N MET A 24 -9.79 -32.25 -7.91
CA MET A 24 -8.55 -31.54 -7.62
C MET A 24 -8.92 -30.11 -7.24
N GLY A 25 -9.35 -29.91 -6.01
CA GLY A 25 -9.38 -28.62 -5.33
C GLY A 25 -7.99 -28.03 -5.45
N GLY A 26 -7.73 -27.33 -6.56
CA GLY A 26 -6.50 -26.64 -6.79
C GLY A 26 -6.36 -25.67 -5.63
N LYS A 27 -5.41 -25.94 -4.72
CA LYS A 27 -4.88 -24.89 -3.85
C LYS A 27 -4.53 -23.77 -4.81
N ALA A 28 -5.34 -22.71 -4.81
CA ALA A 28 -5.03 -21.52 -5.57
C ALA A 28 -3.64 -21.10 -5.09
N PHE A 29 -2.62 -21.36 -5.90
CA PHE A 29 -1.28 -20.88 -5.63
C PHE A 29 -1.44 -19.38 -5.50
N SER A 30 -1.39 -18.87 -4.28
CA SER A 30 -1.39 -17.45 -3.99
C SER A 30 -0.27 -16.83 -4.81
N GLN A 31 -0.67 -16.07 -5.84
CA GLN A 31 0.28 -15.44 -6.73
C GLN A 31 1.02 -14.38 -5.92
N SER A 32 2.28 -14.64 -5.59
CA SER A 32 3.08 -13.73 -4.77
C SER A 32 3.91 -12.82 -5.66
N SER A 33 3.98 -11.55 -5.30
CA SER A 33 4.86 -10.54 -5.89
C SER A 33 6.04 -10.25 -4.97
N PRO A 34 7.23 -9.97 -5.50
CA PRO A 34 8.36 -9.56 -4.66
C PRO A 34 8.12 -8.18 -4.05
N LEU A 35 8.64 -7.97 -2.84
CA LEU A 35 8.73 -6.67 -2.17
C LEU A 35 10.18 -6.21 -2.14
N PHE A 36 10.42 -4.97 -2.51
CA PHE A 36 11.75 -4.36 -2.52
C PHE A 36 11.79 -3.21 -1.52
N PRO A 37 12.60 -3.32 -0.43
CA PRO A 37 12.80 -2.19 0.46
C PRO A 37 13.78 -1.20 -0.15
N GLU A 38 13.45 0.08 -0.07
CA GLU A 38 14.35 1.18 -0.40
C GLU A 38 14.24 2.27 0.67
N GLY A 39 15.20 2.30 1.58
CA GLY A 39 15.10 3.09 2.81
C GLY A 39 13.94 2.60 3.69
N ALA A 40 12.99 3.48 3.98
CA ALA A 40 11.77 3.16 4.74
C ALA A 40 10.60 2.70 3.86
N TYR A 41 10.77 2.72 2.55
CA TYR A 41 9.70 2.45 1.58
C TYR A 41 9.70 1.00 1.12
N TRP A 42 8.53 0.53 0.72
CA TRP A 42 8.34 -0.80 0.13
C TRP A 42 7.73 -0.69 -1.25
N TYR A 43 8.38 -1.32 -2.22
CA TYR A 43 7.97 -1.35 -3.62
C TYR A 43 7.61 -2.76 -4.04
N THR A 44 6.72 -2.85 -5.03
CA THR A 44 6.36 -4.10 -5.69
C THR A 44 6.19 -3.87 -7.19
N PRO A 45 6.53 -4.84 -8.06
CA PRO A 45 6.26 -4.72 -9.48
C PRO A 45 4.77 -4.83 -9.74
N LEU A 46 4.30 -4.05 -10.69
CA LEU A 46 2.95 -4.14 -11.24
C LEU A 46 2.98 -3.91 -12.75
N ARG A 47 1.93 -4.35 -13.44
CA ARG A 47 1.78 -4.15 -14.88
C ARG A 47 0.67 -3.14 -15.12
N LEU A 48 0.96 -2.18 -16.00
CA LEU A 48 0.00 -1.19 -16.47
C LEU A 48 -0.29 -1.43 -17.94
N SER A 49 -1.54 -1.24 -18.35
CA SER A 49 -1.90 -1.17 -19.78
C SER A 49 -2.62 0.13 -20.06
N GLN A 50 -2.25 0.78 -21.18
CA GLN A 50 -2.87 1.99 -21.68
C GLN A 50 -2.89 1.95 -23.20
N GLY A 51 -4.08 1.77 -23.79
CA GLY A 51 -4.23 1.39 -25.18
C GLY A 51 -3.49 0.08 -25.47
N GLU A 52 -2.65 0.07 -26.47
CA GLU A 52 -1.83 -1.09 -26.85
C GLU A 52 -0.55 -1.24 -26.01
N ARG A 53 -0.25 -0.26 -25.15
CA ARG A 53 0.98 -0.25 -24.34
C ARG A 53 0.83 -1.12 -23.12
N LYS A 54 1.85 -1.95 -22.88
CA LYS A 54 1.99 -2.77 -21.67
C LYS A 54 3.32 -2.39 -21.01
N LEU A 55 3.25 -1.93 -19.77
CA LEU A 55 4.37 -1.39 -19.02
C LEU A 55 4.51 -2.17 -17.72
N THR A 56 5.73 -2.52 -17.33
CA THR A 56 6.02 -3.02 -15.99
C THR A 56 6.69 -1.89 -15.21
N VAL A 57 6.18 -1.60 -14.03
CA VAL A 57 6.68 -0.53 -13.18
C VAL A 57 6.86 -1.02 -11.75
N SER A 58 7.72 -0.35 -11.00
CA SER A 58 7.82 -0.49 -9.56
C SER A 58 6.85 0.49 -8.90
N GLY A 59 5.89 -0.03 -8.14
CA GLY A 59 4.91 0.77 -7.41
C GLY A 59 5.25 0.85 -5.93
N LEU A 60 5.27 2.06 -5.38
CA LEU A 60 5.38 2.31 -3.94
C LEU A 60 4.08 1.90 -3.25
N ILE A 61 4.15 1.06 -2.23
CA ILE A 61 3.02 0.73 -1.35
C ILE A 61 2.78 1.90 -0.39
N ASP A 62 1.59 2.51 -0.49
CA ASP A 62 1.27 3.70 0.29
C ASP A 62 -0.13 3.61 0.91
N THR A 63 -0.19 3.21 2.18
CA THR A 63 -1.45 3.13 2.96
C THR A 63 -1.99 4.50 3.36
N GLY A 64 -1.17 5.54 3.28
CA GLY A 64 -1.56 6.93 3.54
C GLY A 64 -2.18 7.62 2.33
N CYS A 65 -2.09 7.02 1.15
CA CYS A 65 -2.62 7.58 -0.08
C CYS A 65 -3.96 6.95 -0.47
N SER A 66 -5.01 7.75 -0.54
CA SER A 66 -6.37 7.28 -0.89
C SER A 66 -6.52 6.86 -2.35
N PHE A 67 -5.73 7.45 -3.23
CA PHE A 67 -5.75 7.20 -4.67
C PHE A 67 -4.44 6.58 -5.12
N CYS A 68 -4.47 5.89 -6.25
CA CYS A 68 -3.23 5.62 -6.97
C CYS A 68 -2.68 6.91 -7.55
N VAL A 69 -1.36 7.02 -7.62
CA VAL A 69 -0.69 8.19 -8.20
C VAL A 69 0.27 7.74 -9.29
N VAL A 70 0.29 8.49 -10.39
CA VAL A 70 1.21 8.29 -11.51
C VAL A 70 2.14 9.49 -11.59
N ASP A 71 3.44 9.25 -11.75
CA ASP A 71 4.39 10.32 -12.03
C ASP A 71 4.03 11.05 -13.34
N SER A 72 4.06 12.38 -13.34
CA SER A 72 3.63 13.20 -14.47
C SER A 72 4.46 12.93 -15.73
N THR A 73 5.76 12.80 -15.61
CA THR A 73 6.65 12.47 -16.75
C THR A 73 6.35 11.07 -17.27
N PHE A 74 6.18 10.09 -16.38
CA PHE A 74 5.82 8.74 -16.77
C PHE A 74 4.43 8.66 -17.43
N ALA A 75 3.45 9.41 -16.93
CA ALA A 75 2.11 9.49 -17.53
C ALA A 75 2.17 9.99 -18.98
N VAL A 76 2.94 11.05 -19.23
CA VAL A 76 3.05 11.66 -20.58
C VAL A 76 3.94 10.83 -21.51
N ASP A 77 5.14 10.44 -21.07
CA ASP A 77 6.15 9.85 -21.94
C ASP A 77 5.94 8.35 -22.15
N SER A 78 5.57 7.63 -21.10
CA SER A 78 5.41 6.18 -21.14
C SER A 78 3.96 5.76 -21.40
N CYS A 79 2.99 6.33 -20.69
CA CYS A 79 1.57 5.99 -20.88
C CYS A 79 0.94 6.77 -22.05
N ARG A 80 1.59 7.83 -22.56
CA ARG A 80 1.10 8.71 -23.64
C ARG A 80 -0.22 9.40 -23.33
N LEU A 81 -0.47 9.69 -22.07
CA LEU A 81 -1.63 10.44 -21.62
C LEU A 81 -1.45 11.94 -21.91
N ARG A 82 -2.30 12.51 -22.74
CA ARG A 82 -2.22 13.92 -23.16
C ARG A 82 -3.62 14.53 -23.34
N GLY A 83 -3.69 15.85 -23.27
CA GLY A 83 -4.91 16.59 -23.58
C GLY A 83 -6.10 16.15 -22.72
N ALA A 84 -7.19 15.74 -23.37
CA ALA A 84 -8.44 15.34 -22.72
C ALA A 84 -8.31 14.11 -21.77
N ALA A 85 -7.23 13.32 -21.91
CA ALA A 85 -6.95 12.23 -20.97
C ALA A 85 -6.47 12.71 -19.59
N LEU A 86 -6.14 14.00 -19.44
CA LEU A 86 -5.70 14.63 -18.19
C LEU A 86 -6.73 15.68 -17.75
N THR A 87 -7.43 15.41 -16.65
CA THR A 87 -8.42 16.35 -16.09
C THR A 87 -7.84 17.04 -14.87
N THR A 88 -8.00 18.36 -14.78
CA THR A 88 -7.58 19.12 -13.59
C THR A 88 -8.43 18.76 -12.37
N SER A 89 -7.79 18.55 -11.25
CA SER A 89 -8.40 18.24 -9.96
C SER A 89 -7.60 18.90 -8.83
N TYR A 90 -8.05 18.67 -7.60
CA TYR A 90 -7.36 19.13 -6.40
C TYR A 90 -7.26 17.97 -5.40
N THR A 91 -6.15 17.92 -4.68
CA THR A 91 -5.93 17.01 -3.57
C THR A 91 -5.35 17.77 -2.38
N ARG A 92 -5.21 17.11 -1.24
CA ARG A 92 -4.49 17.66 -0.10
C ARG A 92 -3.15 16.94 0.08
N ALA A 93 -2.13 17.69 0.42
CA ALA A 93 -0.84 17.17 0.82
C ALA A 93 -0.85 16.73 2.29
N ALA A 94 0.22 16.08 2.73
CA ALA A 94 0.39 15.66 4.12
C ALA A 94 0.40 16.82 5.13
N ASN A 95 0.71 18.03 4.68
CA ASN A 95 0.64 19.28 5.48
C ASN A 95 -0.73 19.98 5.39
N GLU A 96 -1.75 19.30 4.84
CA GLU A 96 -3.12 19.81 4.59
C GLU A 96 -3.24 20.90 3.50
N ASP A 97 -2.17 21.30 2.84
CA ASP A 97 -2.23 22.25 1.73
C ASP A 97 -3.04 21.68 0.57
N ARG A 98 -3.88 22.52 -0.02
CA ARG A 98 -4.63 22.19 -1.25
C ARG A 98 -3.71 22.29 -2.45
N VAL A 99 -3.47 21.17 -3.12
CA VAL A 99 -2.59 21.08 -4.27
C VAL A 99 -3.40 20.83 -5.55
N LYS A 100 -3.13 21.64 -6.58
CA LYS A 100 -3.68 21.40 -7.93
C LYS A 100 -2.93 20.24 -8.55
N VAL A 101 -3.67 19.24 -9.02
CA VAL A 101 -3.14 18.04 -9.67
C VAL A 101 -3.92 17.77 -10.96
N HIS A 102 -3.44 16.84 -11.76
CA HIS A 102 -4.24 16.25 -12.81
C HIS A 102 -4.75 14.88 -12.38
N THR A 103 -5.79 14.38 -13.04
CA THR A 103 -6.27 13.01 -12.92
C THR A 103 -6.27 12.35 -14.28
N CYS A 104 -6.03 11.05 -14.30
CA CYS A 104 -6.17 10.20 -15.47
C CYS A 104 -6.89 8.92 -15.12
N VAL A 105 -7.26 8.16 -16.14
CA VAL A 105 -7.75 6.78 -16.00
C VAL A 105 -6.78 5.89 -16.76
N LEU A 106 -6.25 4.89 -16.07
CA LEU A 106 -5.47 3.81 -16.70
C LEU A 106 -6.43 2.67 -17.06
N ASP A 107 -6.33 2.17 -18.28
CA ASP A 107 -7.24 1.11 -18.78
C ASP A 107 -7.16 -0.15 -17.92
N ARG A 108 -5.94 -0.50 -17.49
CA ARG A 108 -5.71 -1.70 -16.70
C ARG A 108 -4.49 -1.59 -15.80
N VAL A 109 -4.62 -2.08 -14.57
CA VAL A 109 -3.54 -2.29 -13.61
C VAL A 109 -3.60 -3.73 -13.10
N ASP A 110 -2.55 -4.51 -13.33
CA ASP A 110 -2.40 -5.83 -12.71
C ASP A 110 -1.50 -5.70 -11.49
N PHE A 111 -2.07 -5.94 -10.31
CA PHE A 111 -1.39 -5.82 -9.02
C PHE A 111 -1.63 -7.09 -8.19
N CYS A 112 -0.55 -7.72 -7.77
CA CYS A 112 -0.57 -8.91 -6.91
C CYS A 112 -1.53 -10.02 -7.42
N GLY A 113 -1.53 -10.28 -8.75
CA GLY A 113 -2.37 -11.30 -9.38
C GLY A 113 -3.81 -10.89 -9.64
N THR A 114 -4.22 -9.71 -9.21
CA THR A 114 -5.56 -9.15 -9.47
C THR A 114 -5.50 -8.10 -10.55
N THR A 115 -6.48 -8.14 -11.44
CA THR A 115 -6.67 -7.16 -12.52
C THR A 115 -7.69 -6.11 -12.10
N PHE A 116 -7.32 -4.85 -12.24
CA PHE A 116 -8.18 -3.69 -12.05
C PHE A 116 -8.35 -2.97 -13.37
N LEU A 117 -9.58 -2.65 -13.74
CA LEU A 117 -9.92 -1.90 -14.94
C LEU A 117 -10.30 -0.46 -14.57
N ASP A 118 -10.10 0.46 -15.51
CA ASP A 118 -10.49 1.87 -15.40
C ASP A 118 -10.00 2.52 -14.09
N VAL A 119 -8.71 2.33 -13.81
CA VAL A 119 -8.11 2.79 -12.55
C VAL A 119 -7.87 4.29 -12.59
N LYS A 120 -8.69 5.03 -11.85
CA LYS A 120 -8.53 6.48 -11.70
C LYS A 120 -7.31 6.78 -10.83
N CYS A 121 -6.39 7.59 -11.35
CA CYS A 121 -5.15 7.98 -10.70
C CYS A 121 -5.02 9.50 -10.63
N LEU A 122 -4.32 10.00 -9.60
CA LEU A 122 -3.77 11.34 -9.60
C LEU A 122 -2.48 11.36 -10.43
N VAL A 123 -2.21 12.47 -11.09
CA VAL A 123 -0.97 12.70 -11.84
C VAL A 123 -0.21 13.82 -11.15
N VAL A 124 0.96 13.48 -10.62
CA VAL A 124 1.79 14.37 -9.77
C VAL A 124 3.23 14.29 -10.24
N ASP A 125 3.97 15.38 -10.17
CA ASP A 125 5.41 15.39 -10.40
C ASP A 125 6.13 14.76 -9.18
N LEU A 126 6.25 13.43 -9.19
CA LEU A 126 6.92 12.70 -8.13
C LEU A 126 8.45 12.86 -8.22
N LYS A 127 9.02 12.88 -9.42
CA LYS A 127 10.47 12.97 -9.62
C LYS A 127 11.03 14.31 -9.18
N GLY A 128 10.31 15.39 -9.46
CA GLY A 128 10.68 16.72 -8.96
C GLY A 128 10.50 16.89 -7.45
N LYS A 129 9.71 16.02 -6.79
CA LYS A 129 9.42 16.13 -5.35
C LYS A 129 10.24 15.18 -4.48
N PHE A 130 10.51 13.95 -4.95
CA PHE A 130 11.08 12.87 -4.13
C PHE A 130 12.47 12.38 -4.59
N PHE A 131 13.03 12.94 -5.68
CA PHE A 131 14.36 12.57 -6.22
C PHE A 131 14.54 11.06 -6.50
N ALA A 132 15.66 10.49 -6.02
CA ALA A 132 16.05 9.11 -6.31
C ALA A 132 15.05 8.04 -5.83
N TYR A 133 14.21 8.38 -4.84
CA TYR A 133 13.16 7.47 -4.32
C TYR A 133 11.82 7.64 -5.03
N ALA A 134 11.73 8.48 -6.05
CA ALA A 134 10.48 8.76 -6.73
C ALA A 134 9.99 7.55 -7.52
N PRO A 135 8.84 6.98 -7.18
CA PRO A 135 8.24 5.91 -7.95
C PRO A 135 7.64 6.46 -9.26
N ASN A 136 7.46 5.60 -10.26
CA ASN A 136 6.60 5.93 -11.39
C ASN A 136 5.11 5.78 -11.04
N PHE A 137 4.82 4.97 -10.00
CA PHE A 137 3.46 4.67 -9.57
C PHE A 137 3.39 4.52 -8.04
N ILE A 138 2.35 5.07 -7.42
CA ILE A 138 2.00 4.83 -6.02
C ILE A 138 0.75 3.96 -5.97
N VAL A 139 0.85 2.85 -5.26
CA VAL A 139 -0.25 1.91 -5.00
C VAL A 139 -0.98 2.40 -3.75
N GLY A 140 -2.09 3.10 -3.96
CA GLY A 140 -2.90 3.63 -2.86
C GLY A 140 -4.03 2.69 -2.42
N GLU A 141 -4.83 3.18 -1.47
CA GLU A 141 -5.92 2.44 -0.83
C GLU A 141 -6.84 1.72 -1.83
N LYS A 142 -7.13 2.33 -2.98
CA LYS A 142 -8.03 1.72 -3.98
C LYS A 142 -7.61 0.32 -4.42
N LEU A 143 -6.31 0.07 -4.55
CA LEU A 143 -5.79 -1.26 -4.89
C LEU A 143 -5.54 -2.09 -3.64
N LEU A 144 -5.06 -1.44 -2.56
CA LEU A 144 -4.73 -2.12 -1.30
C LEU A 144 -5.95 -2.67 -0.58
N SER A 145 -7.11 -2.01 -0.71
CA SER A 145 -8.36 -2.39 -0.03
C SER A 145 -9.21 -3.42 -0.78
N ALA A 146 -8.82 -3.79 -2.00
CA ALA A 146 -9.65 -4.67 -2.83
C ALA A 146 -9.75 -6.11 -2.30
N GLN A 147 -8.78 -6.51 -1.49
CA GLN A 147 -8.70 -7.85 -0.91
C GLN A 147 -7.67 -7.88 0.23
N PRO A 148 -7.74 -8.84 1.15
CA PRO A 148 -6.71 -9.01 2.16
C PRO A 148 -5.34 -9.24 1.52
N LEU A 149 -4.33 -8.51 1.97
CA LEU A 149 -2.96 -8.58 1.47
C LEU A 149 -2.01 -9.08 2.56
N CYS A 150 -1.31 -10.17 2.30
CA CYS A 150 -0.29 -10.71 3.17
C CYS A 150 1.09 -10.13 2.82
N PHE A 151 1.64 -9.35 3.73
CA PHE A 151 2.97 -8.78 3.66
C PHE A 151 3.95 -9.65 4.45
N ASP A 152 4.80 -10.38 3.77
CA ASP A 152 5.93 -11.09 4.39
C ASP A 152 7.19 -10.22 4.25
N LEU A 153 7.40 -9.32 5.22
CA LEU A 153 8.54 -8.41 5.20
C LEU A 153 9.86 -9.13 5.46
N ARG A 154 9.85 -10.31 6.08
CA ARG A 154 11.04 -11.14 6.31
C ARG A 154 11.56 -11.71 5.00
N ASN A 155 10.66 -12.30 4.19
CA ASN A 155 11.00 -12.94 2.92
C ASN A 155 10.77 -12.03 1.71
N ARG A 156 10.40 -10.76 1.96
CA ARG A 156 10.16 -9.74 0.92
C ARG A 156 9.15 -10.21 -0.13
N ARG A 157 7.97 -10.61 0.33
CA ARG A 157 6.87 -11.08 -0.51
C ARG A 157 5.56 -10.42 -0.13
N LEU A 158 4.78 -10.15 -1.17
CA LEU A 158 3.40 -9.69 -1.07
C LEU A 158 2.51 -10.73 -1.77
N SER A 159 1.45 -11.15 -1.11
CA SER A 159 0.49 -12.09 -1.70
C SER A 159 -0.94 -11.70 -1.34
N VAL A 160 -1.88 -12.19 -2.14
CA VAL A 160 -3.30 -12.07 -1.87
C VAL A 160 -3.75 -13.15 -0.90
N GLY A 161 -4.70 -12.80 -0.05
CA GLY A 161 -5.36 -13.72 0.86
C GLY A 161 -4.67 -13.86 2.21
N GLU A 162 -5.21 -14.75 2.99
CA GLU A 162 -4.69 -15.06 4.32
C GLU A 162 -3.62 -16.15 4.23
N ARG A 163 -2.55 -15.96 4.97
CA ARG A 163 -1.62 -17.06 5.24
C ARG A 163 -2.27 -17.98 6.27
N GLU A 164 -2.17 -19.29 6.12
CA GLU A 164 -2.67 -20.27 7.08
C GLU A 164 -2.09 -20.03 8.50
N GLY A 165 -2.87 -20.35 9.51
CA GLY A 165 -2.51 -20.27 10.93
C GLY A 165 -3.10 -19.05 11.66
N GLU A 166 -3.28 -19.24 12.96
CA GLU A 166 -3.80 -18.20 13.85
C GLU A 166 -2.84 -17.01 13.96
N PRO A 167 -3.33 -15.76 13.99
CA PRO A 167 -2.50 -14.60 14.24
C PRO A 167 -1.98 -14.61 15.67
N ALA A 168 -0.75 -14.15 15.86
CA ALA A 168 -0.19 -13.94 17.19
C ALA A 168 -0.78 -12.71 17.86
N VAL A 169 -1.06 -11.67 17.07
CA VAL A 169 -1.64 -10.40 17.50
C VAL A 169 -2.56 -9.88 16.38
N VAL A 170 -3.70 -9.33 16.79
CA VAL A 170 -4.61 -8.61 15.89
C VAL A 170 -4.67 -7.16 16.35
N LEU A 171 -4.38 -6.24 15.43
CA LEU A 171 -4.51 -4.81 15.64
C LEU A 171 -5.78 -4.34 14.94
N HIS A 172 -6.64 -3.63 15.66
CA HIS A 172 -7.87 -3.08 15.12
C HIS A 172 -7.69 -1.59 14.80
N TRP A 173 -8.15 -1.16 13.63
CA TRP A 173 -8.11 0.26 13.30
C TRP A 173 -9.47 0.89 13.15
N GLN A 174 -9.46 2.21 13.22
CA GLN A 174 -10.61 3.05 12.93
C GLN A 174 -10.34 3.87 11.67
N THR A 175 -11.37 4.23 10.96
CA THR A 175 -11.29 5.20 9.87
C THR A 175 -11.65 6.59 10.37
N ARG A 176 -11.10 7.63 9.76
CA ARG A 176 -11.49 9.01 9.99
C ARG A 176 -11.86 9.60 8.63
N GLU A 177 -13.11 9.98 8.49
CA GLU A 177 -13.55 10.72 7.32
C GLU A 177 -13.10 12.18 7.44
N SER A 178 -12.62 12.75 6.35
CA SER A 178 -12.40 14.18 6.26
C SER A 178 -13.75 14.91 6.31
N ARG A 179 -13.80 16.08 6.95
CA ARG A 179 -15.03 16.87 7.06
C ARG A 179 -15.60 17.29 5.71
N ASP A 180 -14.80 17.35 4.67
CA ASP A 180 -15.18 17.75 3.32
C ASP A 180 -15.39 16.56 2.35
N GLY A 181 -15.31 15.32 2.84
CA GLY A 181 -15.51 14.11 2.03
C GLY A 181 -14.41 13.88 0.97
N THR A 182 -13.35 14.69 0.97
CA THR A 182 -12.28 14.58 -0.03
C THR A 182 -11.23 13.53 0.30
N PHE A 183 -11.22 13.04 1.54
CA PHE A 183 -10.32 11.98 1.98
C PHE A 183 -11.09 10.72 2.27
N THR A 184 -10.63 9.66 1.70
CA THR A 184 -11.00 8.32 2.06
C THR A 184 -10.33 7.92 3.38
N LYS A 185 -10.88 7.04 3.99
CA LYS A 185 -10.77 6.32 5.25
C LYS A 185 -9.33 5.86 5.57
N GLY A 186 -8.44 6.77 5.97
CA GLY A 186 -7.11 6.39 6.45
C GLY A 186 -7.16 5.39 7.61
N ILE A 187 -6.10 4.63 7.79
CA ILE A 187 -5.95 3.64 8.85
C ILE A 187 -5.44 4.34 10.11
N TYR A 188 -6.27 4.36 11.15
CA TYR A 188 -5.91 4.95 12.45
C TYR A 188 -5.86 3.89 13.56
N LEU A 189 -4.68 3.71 14.13
CA LEU A 189 -4.39 2.76 15.19
C LEU A 189 -4.35 3.46 16.55
N LYS A 190 -4.96 2.88 17.57
CA LYS A 190 -4.83 3.33 18.95
C LYS A 190 -3.56 2.75 19.56
N GLY A 191 -2.79 3.58 20.26
CA GLY A 191 -1.55 3.12 20.86
C GLY A 191 -1.01 4.02 21.93
N ARG A 192 0.26 3.81 22.27
CA ARG A 192 1.02 4.60 23.25
C ARG A 192 2.44 4.81 22.76
N VAL A 193 2.98 5.95 23.10
CA VAL A 193 4.40 6.28 22.98
C VAL A 193 4.90 6.53 24.39
N GLY A 194 5.74 5.65 24.91
CA GLY A 194 6.00 5.59 26.34
C GLY A 194 4.68 5.46 27.12
N ASN A 195 4.42 6.38 28.06
CA ASN A 195 3.21 6.37 28.87
C ASN A 195 2.04 7.17 28.27
N LYS A 196 2.22 7.89 27.17
CA LYS A 196 1.19 8.78 26.61
C LYS A 196 0.36 8.06 25.55
N LYS A 197 -0.98 8.19 25.64
CA LYS A 197 -1.92 7.67 24.64
C LYS A 197 -1.81 8.48 23.34
N VAL A 198 -1.80 7.78 22.21
CA VAL A 198 -1.68 8.35 20.88
C VAL A 198 -2.59 7.62 19.91
N ARG A 199 -3.09 8.32 18.91
CA ARG A 199 -3.71 7.75 17.75
C ARG A 199 -2.77 7.94 16.57
N PHE A 200 -2.32 6.86 15.98
CA PHE A 200 -1.39 6.85 14.86
C PHE A 200 -2.14 6.73 13.52
N PHE A 201 -1.77 7.55 12.58
CA PHE A 201 -2.08 7.34 11.18
C PHE A 201 -1.05 6.39 10.55
N LEU A 202 -1.50 5.32 9.90
CA LEU A 202 -0.61 4.38 9.21
C LEU A 202 -0.35 4.87 7.79
N ASP A 203 0.90 5.24 7.54
CA ASP A 203 1.38 5.80 6.28
C ASP A 203 2.68 5.07 5.85
N SER A 204 2.52 3.99 5.09
CA SER A 204 3.69 3.24 4.56
C SER A 204 4.45 3.99 3.47
N GLY A 205 3.86 5.06 2.90
CA GLY A 205 4.52 6.02 2.02
C GLY A 205 5.28 7.11 2.79
N GLY A 206 5.15 7.15 4.12
CA GLY A 206 5.89 8.05 5.00
C GLY A 206 7.32 7.59 5.25
N ARG A 207 8.30 8.49 5.05
CA ARG A 207 9.72 8.17 5.29
C ARG A 207 10.04 7.93 6.76
N TYR A 208 9.35 8.63 7.66
CA TYR A 208 9.66 8.63 9.10
C TYR A 208 8.40 8.38 9.91
N ASN A 209 8.55 7.65 11.03
CA ASN A 209 7.56 7.71 12.08
C ASN A 209 7.61 9.12 12.70
N LYS A 210 6.45 9.71 12.99
CA LYS A 210 6.35 11.08 13.49
C LYS A 210 5.45 11.14 14.72
N VAL A 211 5.82 11.97 15.68
CA VAL A 211 4.95 12.29 16.82
C VAL A 211 5.08 13.77 17.19
N ASN A 212 4.05 14.30 17.84
CA ASN A 212 4.12 15.65 18.37
C ASN A 212 5.22 15.76 19.43
N LEU A 213 6.00 16.83 19.36
CA LEU A 213 7.14 17.08 20.25
C LEU A 213 6.76 17.06 21.74
N ASN A 214 5.51 17.37 22.10
CA ASN A 214 5.03 17.37 23.49
C ASN A 214 4.76 15.95 24.05
N LEU A 215 4.81 14.92 23.19
CA LEU A 215 4.57 13.54 23.62
C LEU A 215 5.80 12.87 24.24
N LEU A 216 6.99 13.35 23.93
CA LEU A 216 8.25 12.79 24.42
C LEU A 216 9.01 13.84 25.25
N PRO A 217 9.78 13.43 26.26
CA PRO A 217 10.58 14.34 27.09
C PRO A 217 11.64 15.05 26.24
N ALA A 218 12.16 16.17 26.74
CA ALA A 218 13.23 16.90 26.07
C ALA A 218 14.58 16.17 26.14
N GLU A 219 14.76 15.41 27.20
CA GLU A 219 15.94 14.60 27.44
C GLU A 219 16.05 13.47 26.40
N GLY A 220 17.25 13.28 25.86
CA GLY A 220 17.52 12.24 24.84
C GLY A 220 17.05 12.61 23.43
N ARG A 221 16.68 13.87 23.18
CA ARG A 221 16.44 14.35 21.80
C ARG A 221 17.77 14.66 21.12
N GLU A 222 17.87 14.21 19.89
CA GLU A 222 19.02 14.48 19.02
C GLU A 222 18.62 15.44 17.90
N GLN A 223 19.50 16.35 17.51
CA GLN A 223 19.34 17.16 16.30
C GLN A 223 19.90 16.39 15.11
N MET A 224 19.13 16.31 14.02
CA MET A 224 19.56 15.61 12.79
C MET A 224 19.11 16.39 11.56
N ASP A 225 19.99 16.39 10.55
CA ASP A 225 19.63 16.90 9.23
C ASP A 225 18.99 15.78 8.41
N LEU A 226 17.68 15.89 8.17
CA LEU A 226 16.91 14.87 7.46
C LEU A 226 16.20 15.45 6.22
N PRO A 227 16.14 14.69 5.12
CA PRO A 227 15.37 15.07 3.95
C PRO A 227 13.86 15.00 4.28
N ARG A 228 13.16 16.10 4.06
CA ARG A 228 11.71 16.23 4.22
C ARG A 228 11.08 16.87 2.98
N GLY A 229 9.90 16.39 2.62
CA GLY A 229 9.10 16.89 1.53
C GLY A 229 7.81 16.08 1.41
N ASP A 230 6.88 16.59 0.61
CA ASP A 230 5.63 15.93 0.25
C ASP A 230 5.18 16.38 -1.14
N ILE A 231 3.96 16.03 -1.56
CA ILE A 231 3.45 16.41 -2.88
C ILE A 231 3.28 17.93 -3.08
N SER A 232 3.27 18.74 -2.02
CA SER A 232 3.18 20.21 -2.10
C SER A 232 4.56 20.86 -2.14
N GLN A 233 5.59 20.21 -1.59
CA GLN A 233 6.92 20.76 -1.40
C GLN A 233 8.01 19.81 -1.87
N ALA A 234 9.00 20.36 -2.59
CA ALA A 234 10.17 19.59 -2.97
C ALA A 234 10.97 19.12 -1.74
N LEU A 235 11.63 17.99 -1.87
CA LEU A 235 12.49 17.44 -0.84
C LEU A 235 13.61 18.42 -0.51
N ARG A 236 13.74 18.74 0.77
CA ARG A 236 14.81 19.62 1.31
C ARG A 236 15.37 18.99 2.58
N VAL A 237 16.66 19.17 2.82
CA VAL A 237 17.26 18.80 4.09
C VAL A 237 16.85 19.84 5.12
N GLN A 238 16.31 19.37 6.24
CA GLN A 238 15.86 20.21 7.36
C GLN A 238 16.44 19.66 8.66
N GLN A 239 16.86 20.54 9.54
CA GLN A 239 17.24 20.17 10.89
C GLN A 239 15.97 19.85 11.69
N VAL A 240 15.92 18.65 12.27
CA VAL A 240 14.78 18.15 13.04
C VAL A 240 15.25 17.51 14.34
N GLN A 241 14.35 17.46 15.31
CA GLN A 241 14.58 16.69 16.54
C GLN A 241 14.13 15.24 16.34
N VAL A 242 14.92 14.30 16.83
CA VAL A 242 14.66 12.85 16.76
C VAL A 242 14.79 12.25 18.16
N CYS A 243 13.86 11.38 18.51
CA CYS A 243 14.00 10.47 19.65
C CYS A 243 14.19 9.05 19.13
N ARG A 244 15.20 8.35 19.64
CA ARG A 244 15.54 7.00 19.23
C ARG A 244 15.02 5.94 20.20
N ASN A 245 14.77 4.75 19.67
CA ASN A 245 14.52 3.56 20.48
C ASN A 245 13.36 3.72 21.47
N VAL A 246 12.33 4.46 21.07
CA VAL A 246 11.17 4.76 21.91
C VAL A 246 10.22 3.58 21.94
N GLU A 247 9.86 3.12 23.14
CA GLU A 247 8.87 2.07 23.30
C GLU A 247 7.52 2.55 22.80
N THR A 248 6.96 1.77 21.88
CA THR A 248 5.71 2.06 21.18
C THR A 248 4.81 0.85 21.26
N LYS A 249 3.60 1.03 21.76
CA LYS A 249 2.59 -0.03 21.84
C LYS A 249 1.40 0.34 20.99
N VAL A 250 0.94 -0.63 20.17
CA VAL A 250 -0.30 -0.55 19.38
C VAL A 250 -1.11 -1.81 19.73
N ASP A 251 -2.26 -1.66 20.35
CA ASP A 251 -3.01 -2.76 20.98
C ASP A 251 -2.06 -3.64 21.82
N ASP A 252 -1.89 -4.93 21.48
CA ASP A 252 -0.98 -5.85 22.17
C ASP A 252 0.38 -6.03 21.48
N TRP A 253 0.63 -5.25 20.42
CA TRP A 253 1.92 -5.22 19.73
C TRP A 253 2.83 -4.16 20.32
N THR A 254 4.00 -4.56 20.83
CA THR A 254 5.02 -3.66 21.38
C THR A 254 6.29 -3.75 20.53
N THR A 255 6.84 -2.58 20.19
CA THR A 255 8.07 -2.43 19.41
C THR A 255 8.84 -1.19 19.87
N ARG A 256 10.07 -1.02 19.38
CA ARG A 256 10.87 0.19 19.62
C ARG A 256 11.16 0.90 18.31
N LEU A 257 10.84 2.19 18.26
CA LEU A 257 10.90 3.00 17.05
C LEU A 257 11.71 4.27 17.24
N ASN A 258 12.19 4.81 16.13
CA ASN A 258 12.72 6.16 16.08
C ASN A 258 11.62 7.09 15.58
N PHE A 259 11.48 8.25 16.22
CA PHE A 259 10.49 9.25 15.84
C PHE A 259 11.14 10.59 15.51
N VAL A 260 10.74 11.17 14.39
CA VAL A 260 10.93 12.59 14.11
C VAL A 260 9.87 13.36 14.87
N LEU A 261 10.30 14.37 15.63
CA LEU A 261 9.40 15.22 16.39
C LEU A 261 8.87 16.35 15.51
N THR A 262 7.59 16.63 15.61
CA THR A 262 6.90 17.68 14.85
C THR A 262 5.99 18.50 15.76
N ASP A 263 5.58 19.65 15.30
CA ASP A 263 4.53 20.49 15.91
C ASP A 263 3.11 20.02 15.50
N GLN A 264 3.01 19.17 14.50
CA GLN A 264 1.72 18.62 14.04
C GLN A 264 1.09 17.73 15.11
N SER A 265 -0.23 17.77 15.20
CA SER A 265 -0.99 16.97 16.17
C SER A 265 -1.10 15.49 15.75
N GLU A 266 -0.97 15.18 14.48
CA GLU A 266 -1.10 13.82 13.94
C GLU A 266 0.20 13.03 14.12
N ALA A 267 0.09 11.89 14.75
CA ALA A 267 1.18 10.92 14.84
C ALA A 267 1.12 9.96 13.66
N VAL A 268 2.28 9.62 13.09
CA VAL A 268 2.40 8.78 11.89
C VAL A 268 3.28 7.58 12.19
N LEU A 269 2.82 6.40 11.77
CA LEU A 269 3.62 5.18 11.69
C LEU A 269 3.80 4.77 10.23
N ASN A 270 5.02 4.44 9.84
CA ASN A 270 5.28 3.71 8.61
C ASN A 270 5.42 2.21 8.89
N PHE A 271 5.77 1.39 7.91
CA PHE A 271 5.90 -0.07 8.11
C PHE A 271 7.09 -0.50 8.99
N ASP A 272 7.91 0.43 9.50
CA ASP A 272 8.97 0.08 10.46
C ASP A 272 8.42 -0.53 11.75
N PHE A 273 7.18 -0.18 12.15
CA PHE A 273 6.58 -0.76 13.34
C PHE A 273 6.22 -2.25 13.17
N LEU A 274 6.15 -2.74 11.92
CA LEU A 274 5.95 -4.13 11.54
C LEU A 274 7.21 -4.76 10.91
N ARG A 275 8.37 -4.12 11.07
CA ARG A 275 9.63 -4.62 10.51
C ARG A 275 9.88 -6.07 10.94
N ASN A 276 10.35 -6.88 9.99
CA ASN A 276 10.65 -8.30 10.22
C ASN A 276 9.44 -9.16 10.66
N THR A 277 8.23 -8.74 10.36
CA THR A 277 7.03 -9.53 10.60
C THR A 277 6.43 -10.08 9.31
N VAL A 278 5.49 -10.98 9.48
CA VAL A 278 4.51 -11.37 8.47
C VAL A 278 3.16 -10.87 8.98
N PHE A 279 2.45 -10.10 8.19
CA PHE A 279 1.14 -9.61 8.58
C PHE A 279 0.16 -9.59 7.41
N VAL A 280 -1.12 -9.68 7.73
CA VAL A 280 -2.23 -9.50 6.78
C VAL A 280 -2.88 -8.15 7.05
N LEU A 281 -2.97 -7.32 6.03
CA LEU A 281 -3.73 -6.08 6.02
C LEU A 281 -5.11 -6.37 5.40
N ASP A 282 -6.17 -6.24 6.19
CA ASP A 282 -7.53 -6.57 5.81
C ASP A 282 -8.45 -5.36 6.01
N TYR A 283 -8.77 -4.66 4.93
CA TYR A 283 -9.59 -3.46 4.98
C TYR A 283 -11.07 -3.74 5.33
N ASP A 284 -11.59 -4.89 4.93
CA ASP A 284 -12.99 -5.25 5.20
C ASP A 284 -13.20 -5.51 6.69
N ARG A 285 -12.27 -6.24 7.32
CA ARG A 285 -12.30 -6.50 8.76
C ARG A 285 -11.74 -5.35 9.59
N ARG A 286 -11.01 -4.41 8.97
CA ARG A 286 -10.26 -3.35 9.63
C ARG A 286 -9.24 -3.89 10.63
N GLU A 287 -8.45 -4.84 10.18
CA GLU A 287 -7.49 -5.57 11.00
C GLU A 287 -6.12 -5.67 10.34
N ILE A 288 -5.07 -5.53 11.16
CA ILE A 288 -3.73 -5.99 10.82
C ILE A 288 -3.48 -7.23 11.67
N ARG A 289 -3.41 -8.38 11.03
CA ARG A 289 -3.17 -9.67 11.71
C ARG A 289 -1.70 -10.05 11.58
N ILE A 290 -0.94 -9.93 12.67
CA ILE A 290 0.48 -10.23 12.72
C ILE A 290 0.65 -11.73 12.97
N LYS A 291 1.47 -12.40 12.15
CA LYS A 291 1.81 -13.83 12.26
C LYS A 291 3.16 -13.99 12.96
N ARG A 292 3.33 -15.09 13.66
CA ARG A 292 4.61 -15.50 14.28
C ARG A 292 5.58 -16.08 13.26
#